data_f5407a81eeb276fdb568bee58048bb69
#
_entry.id   f5407a81eeb276fdb568bee58048bb69
#
_cell.length_a   1.000
_cell.length_b   1.000
_cell.length_c   1.000
_cell.angle_alpha   90.00
_cell.angle_beta   90.00
_cell.angle_gamma   90.00
#
_symmetry.space_group_name_H-M   'P 1'
#
loop_
_entity.id
_entity.type
_entity.pdbx_description
1 polymer ?
#
loop_
_entity_poly.entity_id
_entity_poly.type
_entity_poly.pdbx_seq_one_letter_code
_entity_poly.pdbx_strand_id
1 'polypeptide(L)'
;MFNAMQSRDYRSWSMLLVVAGLSLSSNARADTLACEGRIVESGDTRYDVKSVCGEPDDAAQRVEYRTVSGRVAGPCSRDGDKIRCSQTRERVIEVVIDEWVYDFGRNRFVEYLTFEQGHLVRVRTGKYGHKPPR
;
A
#
# COMPACT_ATOMS: atom_id res chain seq x y z
N MET A 1 81.43 -2.25 -7.49
CA MET A 1 81.08 -1.58 -6.21
C MET A 1 79.59 -1.33 -6.24
N PHE A 2 78.83 -2.19 -5.63
CA PHE A 2 77.91 -2.03 -4.50
C PHE A 2 76.92 -0.92 -4.70
N ASN A 3 75.59 -1.19 -4.75
CA ASN A 3 74.72 -1.57 -3.64
C ASN A 3 73.45 -2.11 -4.21
N ALA A 4 73.04 -3.26 -3.83
CA ALA A 4 72.10 -3.63 -2.80
C ALA A 4 70.83 -2.77 -2.89
N MET A 5 69.79 -3.28 -3.57
CA MET A 5 68.85 -4.22 -3.04
C MET A 5 68.12 -3.72 -1.80
N GLN A 6 66.94 -3.27 -1.95
CA GLN A 6 65.92 -3.54 -0.92
C GLN A 6 64.54 -3.68 -1.54
N SER A 7 64.14 -4.91 -1.64
CA SER A 7 62.77 -5.31 -1.86
C SER A 7 61.92 -4.83 -0.68
N ARG A 8 60.96 -4.00 -0.94
CA ARG A 8 59.92 -3.71 0.03
C ARG A 8 58.69 -4.49 -0.38
N ASP A 9 58.46 -5.51 0.39
CA ASP A 9 57.24 -6.30 0.36
C ASP A 9 56.02 -5.40 0.53
N TYR A 10 55.32 -5.22 -0.56
CA TYR A 10 54.01 -4.58 -0.55
C TYR A 10 53.01 -5.62 -0.12
N ARG A 11 52.83 -5.76 1.20
CA ARG A 11 51.75 -6.52 1.77
C ARG A 11 50.44 -5.80 1.44
N SER A 12 49.84 -6.29 0.38
CA SER A 12 48.47 -6.00 -0.04
C SER A 12 47.52 -6.23 1.12
N TRP A 13 47.13 -5.18 1.75
CA TRP A 13 46.01 -5.19 2.69
C TRP A 13 44.71 -5.03 1.89
N SER A 14 44.21 -6.16 1.41
CA SER A 14 42.86 -6.24 0.86
C SER A 14 41.86 -5.93 1.97
N MET A 15 41.49 -4.67 2.08
CA MET A 15 40.29 -4.28 2.84
C MET A 15 39.07 -4.79 2.08
N LEU A 16 38.58 -5.94 2.49
CA LEU A 16 37.25 -6.45 2.16
C LEU A 16 36.22 -5.52 2.84
N LEU A 17 35.74 -4.54 2.09
CA LEU A 17 34.55 -3.79 2.44
C LEU A 17 33.34 -4.73 2.26
N VAL A 18 32.97 -5.40 3.35
CA VAL A 18 31.67 -6.08 3.45
C VAL A 18 30.63 -4.99 3.55
N VAL A 19 30.06 -4.62 2.42
CA VAL A 19 28.85 -3.80 2.38
C VAL A 19 27.71 -4.72 2.83
N ALA A 20 27.40 -4.68 4.11
CA ALA A 20 26.19 -5.27 4.66
C ALA A 20 25.00 -4.46 4.14
N GLY A 21 24.46 -4.88 2.98
CA GLY A 21 23.20 -4.37 2.46
C GLY A 21 22.08 -4.73 3.42
N LEU A 22 21.64 -3.77 4.24
CA LEU A 22 20.36 -3.86 4.95
C LEU A 22 19.27 -3.81 3.89
N SER A 23 18.84 -4.99 3.45
CA SER A 23 17.59 -5.15 2.71
C SER A 23 16.46 -4.83 3.66
N LEU A 24 15.97 -3.58 3.64
CA LEU A 24 14.67 -3.24 4.21
C LEU A 24 13.62 -3.98 3.37
N SER A 25 13.27 -5.18 3.79
CA SER A 25 12.12 -5.89 3.28
C SER A 25 10.88 -5.10 3.69
N SER A 26 10.45 -4.18 2.84
CA SER A 26 9.12 -3.60 2.94
C SER A 26 8.14 -4.77 2.78
N ASN A 27 7.51 -5.18 3.88
CA ASN A 27 6.35 -6.06 3.83
C ASN A 27 5.20 -5.26 3.18
N ALA A 28 5.25 -5.12 1.86
CA ALA A 28 4.10 -4.71 1.09
C ALA A 28 3.09 -5.86 1.24
N ARG A 29 2.12 -5.70 2.13
CA ARG A 29 0.92 -6.53 2.10
C ARG A 29 0.23 -6.18 0.79
N ALA A 30 0.28 -7.09 -0.16
CA ALA A 30 -0.54 -6.98 -1.34
C ALA A 30 -1.98 -7.17 -0.87
N ASP A 31 -2.77 -6.10 -0.89
CA ASP A 31 -4.22 -6.14 -0.66
C ASP A 31 -4.86 -6.77 -1.90
N THR A 32 -4.72 -8.09 -2.04
CA THR A 32 -5.17 -8.85 -3.19
C THR A 32 -6.07 -10.00 -2.76
N LEU A 33 -7.04 -10.33 -3.61
CA LEU A 33 -7.92 -11.48 -3.47
C LEU A 33 -7.88 -12.32 -4.74
N ALA A 34 -7.67 -13.63 -4.60
CA ALA A 34 -7.74 -14.56 -5.71
C ALA A 34 -9.12 -15.21 -5.79
N CYS A 35 -9.81 -15.05 -6.92
CA CYS A 35 -11.10 -15.63 -7.24
C CYS A 35 -10.99 -16.44 -8.53
N GLU A 36 -11.19 -17.75 -8.46
CA GLU A 36 -11.23 -18.65 -9.63
C GLU A 36 -10.03 -18.48 -10.59
N GLY A 37 -8.83 -18.30 -10.03
CA GLY A 37 -7.60 -18.14 -10.82
C GLY A 37 -7.36 -16.73 -11.36
N ARG A 38 -8.23 -15.77 -11.08
CA ARG A 38 -8.04 -14.34 -11.35
C ARG A 38 -7.79 -13.59 -10.05
N ILE A 39 -7.06 -12.50 -10.14
CA ILE A 39 -6.69 -11.68 -8.99
C ILE A 39 -7.40 -10.33 -9.10
N VAL A 40 -7.97 -9.87 -8.01
CA VAL A 40 -8.39 -8.49 -7.79
C VAL A 40 -7.44 -7.83 -6.80
N GLU A 41 -7.19 -6.54 -6.99
CA GLU A 41 -6.20 -5.81 -6.22
C GLU A 41 -6.69 -4.42 -5.81
N SER A 42 -5.96 -3.77 -4.94
CA SER A 42 -6.26 -2.40 -4.52
C SER A 42 -6.32 -1.46 -5.72
N GLY A 43 -7.39 -0.66 -5.81
CA GLY A 43 -7.71 0.21 -6.94
C GLY A 43 -8.83 -0.32 -7.83
N ASP A 44 -9.10 -1.63 -7.85
CA ASP A 44 -10.19 -2.20 -8.63
C ASP A 44 -11.55 -1.66 -8.19
N THR A 45 -12.46 -1.54 -9.14
CA THR A 45 -13.81 -1.09 -8.85
C THR A 45 -14.69 -2.21 -8.28
N ARG A 46 -15.79 -1.84 -7.63
CA ARG A 46 -16.81 -2.81 -7.20
C ARG A 46 -17.31 -3.69 -8.36
N TYR A 47 -17.42 -3.11 -9.56
CA TYR A 47 -17.83 -3.85 -10.75
C TYR A 47 -16.80 -4.91 -11.15
N ASP A 48 -15.50 -4.55 -11.16
CA ASP A 48 -14.43 -5.47 -11.50
C ASP A 48 -14.39 -6.63 -10.49
N VAL A 49 -14.47 -6.34 -9.20
CA VAL A 49 -14.49 -7.36 -8.16
C VAL A 49 -15.68 -8.31 -8.33
N LYS A 50 -16.89 -7.79 -8.57
CA LYS A 50 -18.06 -8.64 -8.83
C LYS A 50 -17.92 -9.48 -10.10
N SER A 51 -17.34 -8.92 -11.16
CA SER A 51 -17.15 -9.66 -12.42
C SER A 51 -16.18 -10.84 -12.27
N VAL A 52 -15.25 -10.74 -11.33
CA VAL A 52 -14.22 -11.75 -11.07
C VAL A 52 -14.64 -12.74 -9.98
N CYS A 53 -15.19 -12.24 -8.88
CA CYS A 53 -15.47 -13.00 -7.67
C CYS A 53 -16.96 -13.37 -7.52
N GLY A 54 -17.84 -12.80 -8.34
CA GLY A 54 -19.29 -12.94 -8.19
C GLY A 54 -19.85 -12.02 -7.11
N GLU A 55 -21.11 -12.24 -6.75
CA GLU A 55 -21.78 -11.47 -5.69
C GLU A 55 -21.17 -11.78 -4.32
N PRO A 56 -20.98 -10.75 -3.47
CA PRO A 56 -20.54 -10.97 -2.10
C PRO A 56 -21.62 -11.70 -1.28
N ASP A 57 -21.21 -12.41 -0.24
CA ASP A 57 -22.10 -13.11 0.66
C ASP A 57 -22.80 -12.16 1.63
N ASP A 58 -22.15 -11.04 1.93
CA ASP A 58 -22.71 -9.94 2.69
C ASP A 58 -22.14 -8.61 2.19
N ALA A 59 -22.93 -7.56 2.24
CA ALA A 59 -22.53 -6.22 1.82
C ALA A 59 -23.17 -5.16 2.71
N ALA A 60 -22.36 -4.32 3.28
CA ALA A 60 -22.77 -3.17 4.09
C ALA A 60 -22.17 -1.89 3.52
N GLN A 61 -22.88 -0.78 3.73
CA GLN A 61 -22.40 0.56 3.35
C GLN A 61 -22.52 1.51 4.53
N ARG A 62 -21.52 2.35 4.72
CA ARG A 62 -21.55 3.45 5.68
C ARG A 62 -20.91 4.69 5.09
N VAL A 63 -21.20 5.81 5.72
CA VAL A 63 -20.61 7.10 5.35
C VAL A 63 -19.71 7.57 6.49
N GLU A 64 -18.51 8.00 6.14
CA GLU A 64 -17.57 8.62 7.05
C GLU A 64 -17.33 10.08 6.64
N TYR A 65 -17.20 10.96 7.62
CA TYR A 65 -16.82 12.36 7.40
C TYR A 65 -15.35 12.52 7.78
N ARG A 66 -14.53 12.95 6.82
CA ARG A 66 -13.10 13.16 7.03
C ARG A 66 -12.72 14.60 6.80
N THR A 67 -11.92 15.17 7.70
CA THR A 67 -11.30 16.47 7.49
C THR A 67 -10.06 16.32 6.63
N VAL A 68 -10.05 17.01 5.50
CA VAL A 68 -8.89 17.06 4.60
C VAL A 68 -8.36 18.50 4.51
N SER A 69 -7.04 18.62 4.55
CA SER A 69 -6.35 19.90 4.41
C SER A 69 -5.83 20.03 2.98
N GLY A 70 -6.09 21.14 2.35
CA GLY A 70 -5.63 21.43 1.00
C GLY A 70 -5.10 22.84 0.85
N ARG A 71 -4.16 23.03 -0.07
CA ARG A 71 -3.71 24.37 -0.46
C ARG A 71 -4.73 24.97 -1.41
N VAL A 72 -5.16 26.18 -1.10
CA VAL A 72 -6.04 26.97 -1.94
C VAL A 72 -5.37 28.31 -2.27
N ALA A 73 -5.77 28.94 -3.37
CA ALA A 73 -5.36 30.31 -3.66
C ALA A 73 -5.76 31.23 -2.49
N GLY A 74 -4.86 32.05 -2.06
CA GLY A 74 -5.07 32.95 -0.94
C GLY A 74 -4.33 34.25 -1.14
N PRO A 75 -4.48 35.22 -0.18
CA PRO A 75 -3.73 36.43 -0.22
C PRO A 75 -2.23 36.16 -0.24
N CYS A 76 -1.50 36.94 -1.01
CA CYS A 76 -0.05 36.84 -1.08
C CYS A 76 0.58 37.37 0.20
N SER A 77 1.46 36.59 0.81
CA SER A 77 2.33 37.04 1.91
C SER A 77 3.78 36.96 1.46
N ARG A 78 4.60 37.87 1.97
CA ARG A 78 6.03 37.90 1.74
C ARG A 78 6.73 37.29 2.96
N ASP A 79 7.57 36.29 2.70
CA ASP A 79 8.42 35.66 3.70
C ASP A 79 9.87 35.76 3.20
N GLY A 80 10.60 36.77 3.66
CA GLY A 80 11.89 37.16 3.10
C GLY A 80 11.75 37.55 1.63
N ASP A 81 12.53 36.91 0.76
CA ASP A 81 12.50 37.12 -0.70
C ASP A 81 11.44 36.29 -1.43
N LYS A 82 10.68 35.45 -0.70
CA LYS A 82 9.69 34.56 -1.29
C LYS A 82 8.28 35.09 -1.11
N ILE A 83 7.54 35.15 -2.21
CA ILE A 83 6.10 35.50 -2.20
C ILE A 83 5.31 34.20 -2.23
N ARG A 84 4.40 34.01 -1.28
CA ARG A 84 3.49 32.88 -1.20
C ARG A 84 2.06 33.40 -1.28
N CYS A 85 1.31 32.91 -2.27
CA CYS A 85 -0.08 33.27 -2.51
C CYS A 85 -1.04 32.10 -2.27
N SER A 86 -0.71 31.22 -1.34
CA SER A 86 -1.53 30.07 -0.98
C SER A 86 -1.75 29.99 0.52
N GLN A 87 -2.92 29.53 0.91
CA GLN A 87 -3.23 29.22 2.31
C GLN A 87 -3.69 27.77 2.42
N THR A 88 -3.49 27.18 3.58
CA THR A 88 -4.06 25.87 3.89
C THR A 88 -5.50 26.09 4.34
N ARG A 89 -6.42 25.35 3.76
CA ARG A 89 -7.82 25.34 4.18
C ARG A 89 -8.24 23.90 4.47
N GLU A 90 -8.91 23.74 5.58
CA GLU A 90 -9.54 22.47 5.95
C GLU A 90 -10.97 22.45 5.44
N ARG A 91 -11.38 21.29 4.99
CA ARG A 91 -12.76 21.01 4.61
C ARG A 91 -13.14 19.62 5.05
N VAL A 92 -14.39 19.42 5.42
CA VAL A 92 -14.96 18.11 5.67
C VAL A 92 -15.46 17.57 4.35
N ILE A 93 -15.07 16.35 4.05
CA ILE A 93 -15.56 15.59 2.90
C ILE A 93 -16.31 14.36 3.38
N GLU A 94 -17.29 13.95 2.60
CA GLU A 94 -18.02 12.71 2.77
C GLU A 94 -17.31 11.60 2.00
N VAL A 95 -17.06 10.47 2.67
CA VAL A 95 -16.44 9.28 2.09
C VAL A 95 -17.40 8.10 2.26
N VAL A 96 -17.84 7.55 1.14
CA VAL A 96 -18.68 6.36 1.13
C VAL A 96 -17.78 5.13 1.25
N ILE A 97 -18.05 4.32 2.27
CA ILE A 97 -17.33 3.06 2.55
C ILE A 97 -18.29 1.90 2.31
N ASP A 98 -17.91 1.00 1.41
CA ASP A 98 -18.58 -0.29 1.25
C ASP A 98 -17.72 -1.39 1.87
N GLU A 99 -18.35 -2.29 2.62
CA GLU A 99 -17.70 -3.45 3.23
C GLU A 99 -18.37 -4.71 2.70
N TRP A 100 -17.61 -5.54 2.01
CA TRP A 100 -18.09 -6.79 1.42
C TRP A 100 -17.42 -7.99 2.06
N VAL A 101 -18.17 -9.06 2.16
CA VAL A 101 -17.72 -10.34 2.72
C VAL A 101 -17.86 -11.42 1.67
N TYR A 102 -16.80 -12.19 1.47
CA TYR A 102 -16.77 -13.39 0.64
C TYR A 102 -16.43 -14.61 1.48
N ASP A 103 -17.34 -15.58 1.53
CA ASP A 103 -17.13 -16.89 2.13
C ASP A 103 -17.04 -17.96 1.04
N PHE A 104 -15.83 -18.34 0.70
CA PHE A 104 -15.55 -19.35 -0.33
C PHE A 104 -15.67 -20.80 0.18
N GLY A 105 -16.16 -21.02 1.40
CA GLY A 105 -16.37 -22.30 1.99
C GLY A 105 -15.30 -22.72 2.99
N ARG A 106 -15.50 -23.88 3.62
CA ARG A 106 -14.73 -24.37 4.79
C ARG A 106 -13.23 -24.57 4.53
N ASN A 107 -12.83 -24.73 3.27
CA ASN A 107 -11.44 -24.95 2.89
C ASN A 107 -10.69 -23.65 2.56
N ARG A 108 -11.34 -22.52 2.63
CA ARG A 108 -10.78 -21.19 2.37
C ARG A 108 -11.14 -20.23 3.50
N PHE A 109 -10.35 -19.18 3.61
CA PHE A 109 -10.66 -18.11 4.55
C PHE A 109 -11.77 -17.22 4.01
N VAL A 110 -12.53 -16.64 4.93
CA VAL A 110 -13.45 -15.54 4.64
C VAL A 110 -12.62 -14.29 4.36
N GLU A 111 -12.95 -13.58 3.29
CA GLU A 111 -12.27 -12.35 2.92
C GLU A 111 -13.21 -11.15 3.10
N TYR A 112 -12.68 -10.11 3.72
CA TYR A 112 -13.35 -8.85 3.96
C TYR A 112 -12.74 -7.78 3.08
N LEU A 113 -13.53 -7.21 2.21
CA LEU A 113 -13.13 -6.18 1.27
C LEU A 113 -13.69 -4.83 1.73
N THR A 114 -12.85 -3.82 1.74
CA THR A 114 -13.26 -2.44 2.01
C THR A 114 -13.06 -1.61 0.76
N PHE A 115 -14.10 -0.93 0.33
CA PHE A 115 -14.05 0.01 -0.78
C PHE A 115 -14.26 1.43 -0.25
N GLU A 116 -13.51 2.37 -0.77
CA GLU A 116 -13.72 3.80 -0.57
C GLU A 116 -14.08 4.44 -1.90
N GLN A 117 -15.21 5.17 -1.94
CA GLN A 117 -15.73 5.80 -3.16
C GLN A 117 -15.82 4.82 -4.35
N GLY A 118 -16.13 3.54 -4.05
CA GLY A 118 -16.28 2.51 -5.06
C GLY A 118 -15.02 1.80 -5.53
N HIS A 119 -13.84 2.15 -4.99
CA HIS A 119 -12.56 1.49 -5.27
C HIS A 119 -12.09 0.65 -4.09
N LEU A 120 -11.56 -0.55 -4.38
CA LEU A 120 -11.01 -1.43 -3.37
C LEU A 120 -9.76 -0.81 -2.75
N VAL A 121 -9.77 -0.66 -1.42
CA VAL A 121 -8.64 -0.08 -0.67
C VAL A 121 -8.01 -1.05 0.29
N ARG A 122 -8.73 -2.12 0.66
CA ARG A 122 -8.21 -3.12 1.59
C ARG A 122 -8.85 -4.49 1.38
N VAL A 123 -8.04 -5.52 1.49
CA VAL A 123 -8.47 -6.92 1.64
C VAL A 123 -7.95 -7.43 2.98
N ARG A 124 -8.82 -8.04 3.78
CA ARG A 124 -8.48 -8.61 5.07
C ARG A 124 -8.98 -10.04 5.16
N THR A 125 -8.08 -10.95 5.36
CA THR A 125 -8.37 -12.37 5.56
C THR A 125 -8.87 -12.61 6.99
N GLY A 126 -9.97 -13.33 7.11
CA GLY A 126 -10.60 -13.70 8.38
C GLY A 126 -10.28 -15.14 8.81
N LYS A 127 -11.27 -15.78 9.41
CA LYS A 127 -11.24 -17.19 9.78
C LYS A 127 -11.66 -18.07 8.60
N TYR A 128 -11.59 -19.39 8.77
CA TYR A 128 -12.12 -20.33 7.79
C TYR A 128 -13.62 -20.12 7.57
N GLY A 129 -14.04 -20.28 6.33
CA GLY A 129 -15.45 -20.15 5.95
C GLY A 129 -16.35 -21.20 6.56
N HIS A 130 -17.65 -20.97 6.50
CA HIS A 130 -18.68 -21.83 7.11
C HIS A 130 -19.48 -22.56 6.05
N LYS A 131 -19.50 -22.05 4.83
CA LYS A 131 -20.27 -22.65 3.73
C LYS A 131 -19.65 -23.98 3.27
N PRO A 132 -20.45 -24.90 2.68
CA PRO A 132 -19.90 -26.03 1.96
C PRO A 132 -18.99 -25.52 0.82
N PRO A 133 -17.94 -26.27 0.44
CA PRO A 133 -17.10 -25.90 -0.71
C PRO A 133 -17.98 -25.77 -1.96
N ARG A 134 -17.69 -24.75 -2.76
CA ARG A 134 -18.31 -24.57 -4.09
C ARG A 134 -17.62 -25.43 -5.11
#